data_8fb68852787d6a456acc775b23b9d3d2
#
_entry.id   8fb68852787d6a456acc775b23b9d3d2
#
_cell.length_a   1.000
_cell.length_b   1.000
_cell.length_c   1.000
_cell.angle_alpha   90.00
_cell.angle_beta   90.00
_cell.angle_gamma   90.00
#
_symmetry.space_group_name_H-M   'P 1'
#
loop_
_entity.id
_entity.type
_entity.pdbx_description
1 polymer ?
#
loop_
_entity_poly.entity_id
_entity_poly.type
_entity_poly.pdbx_seq_one_letter_code
_entity_poly.pdbx_strand_id
1 'polypeptide(L)'
;MKLKRLLTILLAIAALGSAAACNGDKDSEKSESVSEESTAETSAAEETSGIEGQTVYWLSDYDLNPDGGNNRSIALTLFEDVYGAEIEWIPTTEDKKYEDLEKRILGGEPVDMFPYDPSALPQGTAKNLFQPLDDYIDFNDELWSGTKELADKLAINGNHYAVPAGITNPVCLIYSRKMMKDEKFDDPYELYKKGEWTYDKMLEMMESFVDGGDSRYGCAGAWIGQGIMQSTGQPFVNYDGSKFTNNMDSKELSEAGKIIDKVSDQYDDSWYSRFPTDESLLFLGIAPWALAESNAENPDADLFMVPFPKMSGQDEYYMSADISAKMLAANSDKGEAVAAYIKCERIAATEEKYTEAAKKQALEPVKDFDGTVTKTLTEEQYDFWQEMINCENITPVVDLGCGMGNVMYGETLNYDTRGIINNLYNAIIAGYSDAPSTWEELRDSLKKTADTEIEKYN
;
A
#
# COMPACT_ATOMS: atom_id res chain seq x y z
N MET A 1 34.26 13.14 18.40
CA MET A 1 34.58 12.07 17.44
C MET A 1 33.31 11.49 16.76
N LYS A 2 32.12 11.82 17.25
CA LYS A 2 30.83 11.37 16.70
C LYS A 2 30.34 12.20 15.46
N LEU A 3 30.76 13.44 15.30
CA LEU A 3 30.30 14.37 14.24
C LEU A 3 30.86 14.09 12.83
N LYS A 4 31.92 13.30 12.71
CA LYS A 4 32.56 13.01 11.39
C LYS A 4 31.97 11.80 10.67
N ARG A 5 31.05 11.04 11.31
CA ARG A 5 30.40 9.87 10.69
C ARG A 5 29.12 10.23 9.92
N LEU A 6 28.48 11.37 10.21
CA LEU A 6 27.26 11.82 9.54
C LEU A 6 27.42 12.21 8.06
N LEU A 7 28.64 12.51 7.63
CA LEU A 7 28.90 12.98 6.25
C LEU A 7 29.09 11.86 5.22
N THR A 8 29.06 10.59 5.62
CA THR A 8 29.27 9.45 4.70
C THR A 8 27.99 8.69 4.37
N ILE A 9 26.84 9.11 4.90
CA ILE A 9 25.56 8.36 4.89
C ILE A 9 24.70 8.65 3.65
N LEU A 10 25.10 9.56 2.78
CA LEU A 10 24.31 10.02 1.63
C LEU A 10 24.21 9.03 0.45
N LEU A 11 24.61 7.76 0.61
CA LEU A 11 24.74 6.84 -0.54
C LEU A 11 24.05 5.47 -0.42
N ALA A 12 23.13 5.29 0.50
CA ALA A 12 22.41 4.01 0.61
C ALA A 12 20.90 4.21 0.83
N ILE A 13 20.20 4.67 -0.19
CA ILE A 13 18.74 4.62 -0.21
C ILE A 13 18.35 3.55 -1.21
N ALA A 14 18.11 2.35 -0.72
CA ALA A 14 17.57 1.26 -1.51
C ALA A 14 16.08 1.07 -1.24
N ALA A 15 15.32 1.26 -2.26
CA ALA A 15 14.10 0.56 -2.65
C ALA A 15 13.13 0.10 -1.55
N LEU A 16 12.01 0.76 -1.47
CA LEU A 16 10.74 0.12 -1.16
C LEU A 16 10.33 -0.71 -2.39
N GLY A 17 10.50 -2.00 -2.33
CA GLY A 17 10.04 -2.90 -3.38
C GLY A 17 10.82 -4.21 -3.43
N SER A 18 10.23 -5.26 -2.87
CA SER A 18 10.44 -6.71 -3.10
C SER A 18 11.86 -7.22 -3.35
N ALA A 19 12.27 -8.11 -2.47
CA ALA A 19 13.47 -8.92 -2.55
C ALA A 19 13.52 -9.83 -3.77
N ALA A 20 14.61 -9.73 -4.54
CA ALA A 20 15.20 -10.88 -5.21
C ALA A 20 16.71 -10.67 -5.21
N ALA A 21 17.40 -11.63 -4.63
CA ALA A 21 18.85 -11.63 -4.42
C ALA A 21 19.63 -11.73 -5.72
N CYS A 22 20.81 -11.09 -5.78
CA CYS A 22 22.08 -11.77 -6.09
C CYS A 22 23.27 -10.80 -6.07
N ASN A 23 24.37 -11.32 -5.51
CA ASN A 23 25.68 -10.80 -5.26
C ASN A 23 26.45 -10.14 -6.43
N GLY A 24 27.35 -9.21 -6.06
CA GLY A 24 28.57 -8.97 -6.85
C GLY A 24 29.31 -7.65 -6.58
N ASP A 25 30.48 -7.74 -6.04
CA ASP A 25 31.60 -6.88 -5.64
C ASP A 25 31.84 -5.51 -6.32
N LYS A 26 32.21 -4.55 -5.43
CA LYS A 26 33.22 -3.46 -5.41
C LYS A 26 33.67 -2.77 -6.70
N ASP A 27 33.59 -1.42 -6.71
CA ASP A 27 34.76 -0.54 -6.63
C ASP A 27 34.37 0.95 -6.38
N SER A 28 35.30 1.67 -5.74
CA SER A 28 35.14 3.00 -5.15
C SER A 28 35.68 4.12 -6.02
N GLU A 29 35.01 5.28 -6.11
CA GLU A 29 35.65 6.57 -6.37
C GLU A 29 35.01 7.75 -5.63
N LYS A 30 35.88 8.72 -5.23
CA LYS A 30 35.63 9.85 -4.34
C LYS A 30 35.08 11.08 -5.09
N SER A 31 34.17 11.86 -4.50
CA SER A 31 34.04 13.29 -4.76
C SER A 31 33.61 14.11 -3.53
N GLU A 32 33.95 15.40 -3.55
CA GLU A 32 34.09 16.36 -2.47
C GLU A 32 32.77 16.99 -2.01
N SER A 33 32.79 17.45 -0.74
CA SER A 33 31.65 17.93 0.06
C SER A 33 31.44 19.46 -0.06
N VAL A 34 30.17 19.88 0.04
CA VAL A 34 29.76 21.24 0.43
C VAL A 34 28.84 21.12 1.65
N SER A 35 29.11 21.92 2.67
CA SER A 35 28.41 21.91 3.96
C SER A 35 27.44 23.11 4.07
N GLU A 36 26.19 22.85 4.44
CA GLU A 36 25.32 23.83 5.11
C GLU A 36 24.63 23.18 6.32
N GLU A 37 24.69 23.86 7.47
CA GLU A 37 24.09 23.45 8.75
C GLU A 37 22.57 23.69 8.72
N SER A 38 21.77 22.73 9.14
CA SER A 38 20.33 22.83 9.22
C SER A 38 19.82 22.74 10.67
N THR A 39 18.77 23.51 10.95
CA THR A 39 18.12 23.69 12.26
C THR A 39 17.38 22.46 12.79
N ALA A 40 17.28 21.39 12.03
CA ALA A 40 16.66 20.12 12.45
C ALA A 40 17.48 19.32 13.50
N GLU A 41 18.79 19.61 13.61
CA GLU A 41 19.66 18.96 14.63
C GLU A 41 19.30 19.31 16.07
N THR A 42 18.58 20.43 16.31
CA THR A 42 18.31 20.91 17.67
C THR A 42 17.09 20.23 18.30
N SER A 43 16.09 19.84 17.54
CA SER A 43 14.88 19.17 18.06
C SER A 43 15.12 17.65 18.32
N ALA A 44 15.89 17.01 17.48
CA ALA A 44 16.24 15.59 17.66
C ALA A 44 17.15 15.34 18.87
N ALA A 45 18.00 16.31 19.21
CA ALA A 45 18.96 16.16 20.32
C ALA A 45 18.31 16.22 21.72
N GLU A 46 17.13 16.83 21.87
CA GLU A 46 16.42 16.89 23.17
C GLU A 46 15.58 15.63 23.45
N GLU A 47 15.16 14.87 22.41
CA GLU A 47 14.37 13.64 22.52
C GLU A 47 15.22 12.36 22.68
N THR A 48 16.54 12.42 22.48
CA THR A 48 17.42 11.23 22.45
C THR A 48 17.73 10.63 23.82
N SER A 49 17.38 11.27 24.92
CA SER A 49 17.88 10.87 26.26
C SER A 49 17.22 9.61 26.85
N GLY A 50 16.14 9.10 26.28
CA GLY A 50 15.34 8.00 26.84
C GLY A 50 15.56 6.63 26.20
N ILE A 51 15.97 6.56 24.92
CA ILE A 51 15.96 5.32 24.15
C ILE A 51 17.35 4.85 23.68
N GLU A 52 18.43 5.63 23.96
CA GLU A 52 19.82 5.24 23.61
C GLU A 52 20.17 3.88 24.21
N GLY A 53 20.63 2.95 23.37
CA GLY A 53 21.02 1.59 23.76
C GLY A 53 19.84 0.61 23.88
N GLN A 54 18.62 1.02 23.59
CA GLN A 54 17.49 0.09 23.54
C GLN A 54 17.49 -0.71 22.23
N THR A 55 17.04 -1.97 22.33
CA THR A 55 16.76 -2.83 21.17
C THR A 55 15.25 -3.02 21.04
N VAL A 56 14.66 -2.66 19.89
CA VAL A 56 13.26 -2.89 19.54
C VAL A 56 13.15 -4.23 18.81
N TYR A 57 12.34 -5.15 19.30
CA TYR A 57 12.11 -6.45 18.69
C TYR A 57 10.99 -6.38 17.65
N TRP A 58 11.37 -6.54 16.38
CA TRP A 58 10.50 -6.47 15.21
C TRP A 58 10.04 -7.85 14.75
N LEU A 59 8.80 -8.25 15.02
CA LEU A 59 8.22 -9.50 14.55
C LEU A 59 7.54 -9.28 13.20
N SER A 60 8.12 -9.84 12.14
CA SER A 60 7.62 -9.66 10.77
C SER A 60 8.13 -10.76 9.84
N ASP A 61 7.47 -10.91 8.70
CA ASP A 61 7.89 -11.73 7.55
C ASP A 61 9.00 -11.08 6.71
N TYR A 62 9.37 -9.82 7.02
CA TYR A 62 10.47 -9.11 6.35
C TYR A 62 11.41 -8.42 7.36
N ASP A 63 12.69 -8.33 6.98
CA ASP A 63 13.73 -7.66 7.74
C ASP A 63 13.78 -6.17 7.40
N LEU A 64 13.79 -5.29 8.40
CA LEU A 64 14.00 -3.84 8.22
C LEU A 64 15.47 -3.48 7.97
N ASN A 65 16.40 -4.40 8.25
CA ASN A 65 17.82 -4.25 8.06
C ASN A 65 18.43 -5.39 7.20
N PRO A 66 17.96 -5.58 5.97
CA PRO A 66 18.49 -6.63 5.11
C PRO A 66 19.98 -6.41 4.84
N ASP A 67 20.70 -7.48 4.48
CA ASP A 67 22.13 -7.45 4.13
C ASP A 67 23.07 -6.99 5.26
N GLY A 68 22.64 -7.14 6.51
CA GLY A 68 23.48 -6.83 7.69
C GLY A 68 23.93 -5.36 7.76
N GLY A 69 23.06 -4.43 7.35
CA GLY A 69 23.27 -2.99 7.43
C GLY A 69 23.95 -2.35 6.21
N ASN A 70 24.14 -3.09 5.12
CA ASN A 70 24.72 -2.53 3.90
C ASN A 70 23.71 -1.65 3.12
N ASN A 71 22.41 -1.92 3.28
CA ASN A 71 21.32 -1.23 2.60
C ASN A 71 20.26 -0.71 3.59
N ARG A 72 20.69 -0.05 4.66
CA ARG A 72 19.77 0.54 5.65
C ARG A 72 18.91 1.63 5.01
N SER A 73 17.61 1.60 5.33
CA SER A 73 16.72 2.71 4.98
C SER A 73 17.14 3.99 5.73
N ILE A 74 16.68 5.15 5.24
CA ILE A 74 16.89 6.42 5.94
C ILE A 74 16.29 6.35 7.35
N ALA A 75 15.09 5.80 7.49
CA ALA A 75 14.43 5.65 8.78
C ALA A 75 15.28 4.85 9.78
N LEU A 76 15.79 3.69 9.35
CA LEU A 76 16.66 2.86 10.20
C LEU A 76 17.98 3.56 10.52
N THR A 77 18.56 4.27 9.54
CA THR A 77 19.79 5.04 9.76
C THR A 77 19.59 6.15 10.80
N LEU A 78 18.48 6.88 10.70
CA LEU A 78 18.11 7.89 11.69
C LEU A 78 17.93 7.27 13.08
N PHE A 79 17.21 6.16 13.16
CA PHE A 79 16.93 5.47 14.41
C PHE A 79 18.20 4.96 15.09
N GLU A 80 19.12 4.35 14.34
CA GLU A 80 20.35 3.79 14.91
C GLU A 80 21.43 4.87 15.15
N ASP A 81 21.69 5.76 14.19
CA ASP A 81 22.82 6.69 14.24
C ASP A 81 22.49 7.98 15.01
N VAL A 82 21.21 8.43 15.02
CA VAL A 82 20.79 9.66 15.72
C VAL A 82 20.22 9.33 17.10
N TYR A 83 19.24 8.40 17.16
CA TYR A 83 18.61 8.03 18.44
C TYR A 83 19.41 7.00 19.24
N GLY A 84 20.35 6.28 18.62
CA GLY A 84 21.23 5.31 19.28
C GLY A 84 20.53 4.04 19.75
N ALA A 85 19.36 3.73 19.19
CA ALA A 85 18.62 2.49 19.44
C ALA A 85 18.83 1.52 18.26
N GLU A 86 18.45 0.27 18.43
CA GLU A 86 18.65 -0.80 17.44
C GLU A 86 17.34 -1.55 17.20
N ILE A 87 17.19 -2.16 16.01
CA ILE A 87 16.09 -3.07 15.69
C ILE A 87 16.66 -4.48 15.55
N GLU A 88 16.07 -5.44 16.28
CA GLU A 88 16.32 -6.87 16.11
C GLU A 88 15.12 -7.55 15.46
N TRP A 89 15.34 -8.13 14.28
CA TRP A 89 14.30 -8.82 13.55
C TRP A 89 14.03 -10.20 14.11
N ILE A 90 12.75 -10.50 14.33
CA ILE A 90 12.23 -11.83 14.68
C ILE A 90 11.49 -12.36 13.46
N PRO A 91 12.07 -13.31 12.72
CA PRO A 91 11.45 -13.82 11.50
C PRO A 91 10.20 -14.64 11.78
N THR A 92 9.17 -14.44 10.97
CA THR A 92 7.96 -15.24 10.90
C THR A 92 7.53 -15.38 9.42
N THR A 93 6.33 -15.87 9.17
CA THR A 93 5.73 -15.92 7.82
C THR A 93 4.38 -15.22 7.83
N GLU A 94 3.92 -14.77 6.66
CA GLU A 94 2.66 -14.05 6.50
C GLU A 94 1.48 -14.81 7.15
N ASP A 95 1.41 -16.11 6.96
CA ASP A 95 0.36 -17.00 7.48
C ASP A 95 0.46 -17.28 8.99
N LYS A 96 1.64 -17.02 9.64
CA LYS A 96 1.88 -17.34 11.07
C LYS A 96 2.09 -16.14 11.96
N LYS A 97 2.28 -14.95 11.39
CA LYS A 97 2.70 -13.77 12.16
C LYS A 97 1.79 -13.46 13.37
N TYR A 98 0.47 -13.59 13.24
CA TYR A 98 -0.47 -13.38 14.35
C TYR A 98 -0.41 -14.50 15.39
N GLU A 99 -0.27 -15.76 14.97
CA GLU A 99 -0.11 -16.89 15.89
C GLU A 99 1.20 -16.76 16.69
N ASP A 100 2.28 -16.37 16.02
CA ASP A 100 3.58 -16.17 16.66
C ASP A 100 3.56 -14.95 17.60
N LEU A 101 2.86 -13.88 17.25
CA LEU A 101 2.63 -12.73 18.13
C LEU A 101 1.87 -13.14 19.40
N GLU A 102 0.75 -13.86 19.25
CA GLU A 102 -0.04 -14.38 20.38
C GLU A 102 0.79 -15.26 21.30
N LYS A 103 1.59 -16.18 20.75
CA LYS A 103 2.48 -17.07 21.53
C LYS A 103 3.52 -16.29 22.32
N ARG A 104 4.16 -15.29 21.71
CA ARG A 104 5.18 -14.46 22.38
C ARG A 104 4.58 -13.65 23.50
N ILE A 105 3.45 -13.00 23.28
CA ILE A 105 2.74 -12.22 24.30
C ILE A 105 2.38 -13.13 25.49
N LEU A 106 1.78 -14.30 25.22
CA LEU A 106 1.39 -15.26 26.29
C LEU A 106 2.58 -15.89 26.99
N GLY A 107 3.69 -16.11 26.27
CA GLY A 107 4.94 -16.66 26.81
C GLY A 107 5.81 -15.65 27.55
N GLY A 108 5.51 -14.35 27.45
CA GLY A 108 6.36 -13.28 27.98
C GLY A 108 7.70 -13.17 27.23
N GLU A 109 7.74 -13.61 25.96
CA GLU A 109 8.90 -13.47 25.09
C GLU A 109 8.97 -12.04 24.50
N PRO A 110 10.17 -11.50 24.23
CA PRO A 110 10.31 -10.16 23.68
C PRO A 110 9.62 -10.02 22.32
N VAL A 111 8.77 -9.02 22.18
CA VAL A 111 8.20 -8.51 20.95
C VAL A 111 7.70 -7.08 21.23
N ASP A 112 8.12 -6.11 20.42
CA ASP A 112 7.81 -4.71 20.64
C ASP A 112 7.01 -4.11 19.49
N MET A 113 7.42 -4.38 18.26
CA MET A 113 6.85 -3.76 17.07
C MET A 113 6.35 -4.82 16.08
N PHE A 114 5.23 -4.52 15.44
CA PHE A 114 4.53 -5.40 14.51
C PHE A 114 4.03 -4.59 13.29
N PRO A 115 4.04 -5.15 12.07
CA PRO A 115 3.51 -4.46 10.90
C PRO A 115 1.98 -4.41 10.95
N TYR A 116 1.41 -3.31 10.51
CA TYR A 116 0.00 -3.26 10.20
C TYR A 116 -0.26 -3.93 8.85
N ASP A 117 -1.34 -4.67 8.77
CA ASP A 117 -2.04 -5.09 7.57
C ASP A 117 -3.56 -5.00 7.79
N PRO A 118 -4.39 -5.12 6.74
CA PRO A 118 -5.85 -5.01 6.88
C PRO A 118 -6.48 -5.99 7.88
N SER A 119 -5.81 -7.12 8.19
CA SER A 119 -6.29 -8.11 9.15
C SER A 119 -6.02 -7.73 10.62
N ALA A 120 -5.23 -6.68 10.87
CA ALA A 120 -4.81 -6.31 12.23
C ALA A 120 -5.94 -5.76 13.10
N LEU A 121 -6.82 -4.94 12.53
CA LEU A 121 -7.85 -4.21 13.25
C LEU A 121 -9.24 -4.49 12.69
N PRO A 122 -10.27 -4.73 13.52
CA PRO A 122 -10.31 -4.62 14.99
C PRO A 122 -9.89 -5.90 15.74
N GLN A 123 -9.62 -7.03 15.08
CA GLN A 123 -9.40 -8.32 15.74
C GLN A 123 -8.23 -8.27 16.73
N GLY A 124 -7.13 -7.62 16.37
CA GLY A 124 -5.95 -7.54 17.24
C GLY A 124 -6.23 -6.79 18.54
N THR A 125 -7.03 -5.71 18.50
CA THR A 125 -7.44 -5.00 19.72
C THR A 125 -8.42 -5.83 20.55
N ALA A 126 -9.36 -6.53 19.94
CA ALA A 126 -10.29 -7.42 20.64
C ALA A 126 -9.58 -8.58 21.36
N LYS A 127 -8.45 -9.04 20.82
CA LYS A 127 -7.60 -10.08 21.43
C LYS A 127 -6.53 -9.52 22.38
N ASN A 128 -6.46 -8.21 22.58
CA ASN A 128 -5.40 -7.52 23.36
C ASN A 128 -3.98 -7.84 22.88
N LEU A 129 -3.76 -7.83 21.55
CA LEU A 129 -2.44 -8.04 20.97
C LEU A 129 -1.62 -6.75 20.87
N PHE A 130 -2.29 -5.60 20.89
CA PHE A 130 -1.69 -4.29 20.69
C PHE A 130 -2.09 -3.33 21.80
N GLN A 131 -1.25 -2.34 22.04
CA GLN A 131 -1.54 -1.20 22.90
C GLN A 131 -1.50 0.10 22.08
N PRO A 132 -2.24 1.15 22.49
CA PRO A 132 -2.27 2.41 21.77
C PRO A 132 -0.94 3.15 21.84
N LEU A 133 -0.67 3.96 20.83
CA LEU A 133 0.52 4.81 20.72
C LEU A 133 0.26 6.27 21.11
N ASP A 134 -0.96 6.61 21.56
CA ASP A 134 -1.38 7.98 21.89
C ASP A 134 -0.57 8.62 23.03
N ASP A 135 -0.03 7.84 23.96
CA ASP A 135 0.83 8.36 25.03
C ASP A 135 2.25 8.70 24.54
N TYR A 136 2.64 8.27 23.34
CA TYR A 136 3.99 8.40 22.77
C TYR A 136 4.04 9.29 21.53
N ILE A 137 2.90 9.57 20.89
CA ILE A 137 2.80 10.33 19.65
C ILE A 137 1.75 11.42 19.78
N ASP A 138 2.16 12.69 19.63
CA ASP A 138 1.22 13.80 19.47
C ASP A 138 0.82 13.96 18.00
N PHE A 139 -0.36 13.44 17.64
CA PHE A 139 -0.92 13.54 16.29
C PHE A 139 -1.28 14.97 15.85
N ASN A 140 -1.12 15.98 16.72
CA ASN A 140 -1.28 17.39 16.33
C ASN A 140 0.05 18.01 15.87
N ASP A 141 1.17 17.34 16.02
CA ASP A 141 2.44 17.78 15.45
C ASP A 141 2.35 17.80 13.91
N GLU A 142 2.94 18.81 13.28
CA GLU A 142 2.93 19.04 11.83
C GLU A 142 3.49 17.83 11.04
N LEU A 143 4.40 17.08 11.64
CA LEU A 143 4.95 15.86 11.05
C LEU A 143 3.86 14.86 10.63
N TRP A 144 2.74 14.82 11.35
CA TRP A 144 1.63 13.88 11.11
C TRP A 144 0.52 14.48 10.23
N SER A 145 0.60 15.74 9.84
CA SER A 145 -0.48 16.43 9.10
C SER A 145 -0.95 15.65 7.86
N GLY A 146 -0.03 15.02 7.11
CA GLY A 146 -0.36 14.24 5.91
C GLY A 146 -0.90 12.81 6.16
N THR A 147 -0.81 12.29 7.41
CA THR A 147 -1.26 10.92 7.74
C THR A 147 -2.26 10.87 8.89
N LYS A 148 -2.53 12.00 9.55
CA LYS A 148 -3.46 12.07 10.69
C LYS A 148 -4.85 11.55 10.33
N GLU A 149 -5.42 11.97 9.21
CA GLU A 149 -6.75 11.49 8.79
C GLU A 149 -6.77 9.97 8.60
N LEU A 150 -5.68 9.41 8.07
CA LEU A 150 -5.55 7.97 7.91
C LEU A 150 -5.40 7.25 9.26
N ALA A 151 -4.64 7.84 10.20
CA ALA A 151 -4.54 7.33 11.56
C ALA A 151 -5.90 7.35 12.27
N ASP A 152 -6.65 8.44 12.13
CA ASP A 152 -8.01 8.58 12.70
C ASP A 152 -8.98 7.52 12.13
N LYS A 153 -8.87 7.17 10.84
CA LYS A 153 -9.66 6.09 10.20
C LYS A 153 -9.30 4.70 10.73
N LEU A 154 -8.08 4.51 11.23
CA LEU A 154 -7.60 3.26 11.84
C LEU A 154 -7.81 3.23 13.36
N ALA A 155 -8.28 4.31 13.98
CA ALA A 155 -8.49 4.37 15.41
C ALA A 155 -9.68 3.49 15.85
N ILE A 156 -9.52 2.76 16.96
CA ILE A 156 -10.57 1.95 17.58
C ILE A 156 -10.93 2.56 18.94
N ASN A 157 -12.19 2.92 19.13
CA ASN A 157 -12.67 3.59 20.36
C ASN A 157 -11.86 4.86 20.69
N GLY A 158 -11.42 5.59 19.67
CA GLY A 158 -10.65 6.83 19.79
C GLY A 158 -9.17 6.63 20.16
N ASN A 159 -8.65 5.42 20.10
CA ASN A 159 -7.24 5.13 20.35
C ASN A 159 -6.54 4.68 19.07
N HIS A 160 -5.30 5.12 18.85
CA HIS A 160 -4.50 4.82 17.67
C HIS A 160 -3.56 3.64 17.95
N TYR A 161 -3.94 2.46 17.43
CA TYR A 161 -3.15 1.22 17.55
C TYR A 161 -2.21 1.00 16.37
N ALA A 162 -2.52 1.56 15.21
CA ALA A 162 -1.69 1.55 14.02
C ALA A 162 -1.36 2.99 13.62
N VAL A 163 -0.08 3.30 13.47
CA VAL A 163 0.38 4.64 13.12
C VAL A 163 0.96 4.65 11.72
N PRO A 164 0.26 5.27 10.74
CA PRO A 164 0.71 5.31 9.37
C PRO A 164 1.93 6.21 9.19
N ALA A 165 2.99 5.67 8.61
CA ALA A 165 4.08 6.47 8.04
C ALA A 165 3.70 7.02 6.65
N GLY A 166 2.80 6.35 5.94
CA GLY A 166 2.32 6.75 4.62
C GLY A 166 1.53 5.63 3.95
N ILE A 167 1.32 5.77 2.66
CA ILE A 167 0.74 4.76 1.78
C ILE A 167 1.85 4.16 0.93
N THR A 168 1.71 2.88 0.64
CA THR A 168 2.49 2.16 -0.36
C THR A 168 1.56 1.64 -1.45
N ASN A 169 1.93 1.04 -2.46
CA ASN A 169 1.12 0.30 -3.45
C ASN A 169 -0.32 0.83 -3.68
N PRO A 170 -0.54 2.09 -4.09
CA PRO A 170 -1.86 2.52 -4.52
C PRO A 170 -2.31 1.66 -5.69
N VAL A 171 -3.53 1.09 -5.62
CA VAL A 171 -4.06 0.28 -6.72
C VAL A 171 -4.57 1.20 -7.82
N CYS A 172 -4.04 1.01 -9.02
CA CYS A 172 -4.33 1.85 -10.19
C CYS A 172 -4.54 1.01 -11.44
N LEU A 173 -4.89 1.65 -12.53
CA LEU A 173 -4.94 1.07 -13.87
C LEU A 173 -3.67 1.47 -14.64
N ILE A 174 -2.92 0.50 -15.14
CA ILE A 174 -1.84 0.73 -16.11
C ILE A 174 -2.41 0.58 -17.52
N TYR A 175 -2.02 1.47 -18.42
CA TYR A 175 -2.41 1.50 -19.82
C TYR A 175 -1.27 1.98 -20.72
N SER A 176 -1.39 1.82 -22.02
CA SER A 176 -0.45 2.34 -23.01
C SER A 176 -1.00 3.62 -23.65
N ARG A 177 -0.30 4.74 -23.50
CA ARG A 177 -0.61 6.00 -24.19
C ARG A 177 -0.52 5.86 -25.70
N LYS A 178 0.43 5.03 -26.17
CA LYS A 178 0.54 4.71 -27.60
C LYS A 178 -0.75 4.03 -28.10
N MET A 179 -1.25 3.04 -27.35
CA MET A 179 -2.49 2.33 -27.71
C MET A 179 -3.69 3.26 -27.69
N MET A 180 -3.84 4.12 -26.66
CA MET A 180 -4.91 5.13 -26.64
C MET A 180 -4.92 5.98 -27.90
N LYS A 181 -3.75 6.41 -28.35
CA LYS A 181 -3.61 7.20 -29.57
C LYS A 181 -3.95 6.41 -30.84
N ASP A 182 -3.49 5.16 -30.94
CA ASP A 182 -3.73 4.31 -32.12
C ASP A 182 -5.21 3.95 -32.24
N GLU A 183 -5.90 3.66 -31.14
CA GLU A 183 -7.34 3.41 -31.05
C GLU A 183 -8.19 4.70 -31.08
N LYS A 184 -7.57 5.89 -31.00
CA LYS A 184 -8.20 7.22 -30.98
C LYS A 184 -9.07 7.44 -29.74
N PHE A 185 -8.68 6.87 -28.61
CA PHE A 185 -9.26 7.16 -27.31
C PHE A 185 -8.64 8.41 -26.70
N ASP A 186 -9.40 9.07 -25.83
CA ASP A 186 -8.84 10.10 -24.96
C ASP A 186 -7.84 9.47 -23.98
N ASP A 187 -6.80 10.21 -23.59
CA ASP A 187 -5.85 9.76 -22.59
C ASP A 187 -6.52 9.74 -21.18
N PRO A 188 -6.59 8.59 -20.49
CA PRO A 188 -7.22 8.48 -19.18
C PRO A 188 -6.63 9.43 -18.12
N TYR A 189 -5.32 9.67 -18.14
CA TYR A 189 -4.68 10.60 -17.22
C TYR A 189 -5.08 12.06 -17.51
N GLU A 190 -5.22 12.45 -18.78
CA GLU A 190 -5.73 13.77 -19.14
C GLU A 190 -7.20 13.96 -18.76
N LEU A 191 -8.02 12.89 -18.82
CA LEU A 191 -9.40 12.90 -18.31
C LEU A 191 -9.40 13.01 -16.77
N TYR A 192 -8.52 12.28 -16.07
CA TYR A 192 -8.37 12.37 -14.62
C TYR A 192 -8.06 13.81 -14.18
N LYS A 193 -7.05 14.46 -14.78
CA LYS A 193 -6.68 15.85 -14.46
C LYS A 193 -7.83 16.84 -14.63
N LYS A 194 -8.77 16.56 -15.53
CA LYS A 194 -9.97 17.38 -15.76
C LYS A 194 -11.15 16.98 -14.87
N GLY A 195 -11.04 15.93 -14.07
CA GLY A 195 -12.13 15.36 -13.30
C GLY A 195 -13.19 14.64 -14.15
N GLU A 196 -12.84 14.25 -15.38
CA GLU A 196 -13.72 13.62 -16.38
C GLU A 196 -13.49 12.11 -16.51
N TRP A 197 -12.50 11.53 -15.78
CA TRP A 197 -12.23 10.10 -15.76
C TRP A 197 -13.29 9.37 -14.92
N THR A 198 -14.27 8.77 -15.59
CA THR A 198 -15.44 8.10 -14.99
C THR A 198 -15.59 6.68 -15.53
N TYR A 199 -16.35 5.82 -14.80
CA TYR A 199 -16.66 4.47 -15.29
C TYR A 199 -17.38 4.45 -16.62
N ASP A 200 -18.24 5.44 -16.91
CA ASP A 200 -18.89 5.52 -18.23
C ASP A 200 -17.85 5.64 -19.34
N LYS A 201 -16.79 6.46 -19.12
CA LYS A 201 -15.69 6.60 -20.09
C LYS A 201 -14.85 5.33 -20.21
N MET A 202 -14.49 4.72 -19.08
CA MET A 202 -13.72 3.46 -19.07
C MET A 202 -14.47 2.34 -19.82
N LEU A 203 -15.76 2.14 -19.51
CA LEU A 203 -16.57 1.10 -20.13
C LEU A 203 -16.78 1.35 -21.64
N GLU A 204 -16.99 2.62 -22.07
CA GLU A 204 -17.06 3.00 -23.49
C GLU A 204 -15.77 2.62 -24.24
N MET A 205 -14.60 2.92 -23.64
CA MET A 205 -13.30 2.56 -24.21
C MET A 205 -13.11 1.04 -24.29
N MET A 206 -13.44 0.32 -23.21
CA MET A 206 -13.32 -1.14 -23.14
C MET A 206 -14.20 -1.83 -24.19
N GLU A 207 -15.49 -1.46 -24.29
CA GLU A 207 -16.42 -2.01 -25.26
C GLU A 207 -15.93 -1.77 -26.70
N SER A 208 -15.53 -0.54 -27.01
CA SER A 208 -14.99 -0.20 -28.34
C SER A 208 -13.70 -0.96 -28.66
N PHE A 209 -12.83 -1.16 -27.68
CA PHE A 209 -11.58 -1.90 -27.86
C PHE A 209 -11.82 -3.39 -28.13
N VAL A 210 -12.68 -4.03 -27.35
CA VAL A 210 -13.01 -5.45 -27.50
C VAL A 210 -13.73 -5.71 -28.84
N ASP A 211 -14.64 -4.84 -29.23
CA ASP A 211 -15.35 -4.93 -30.52
C ASP A 211 -14.42 -4.71 -31.74
N GLY A 212 -13.27 -4.07 -31.52
CA GLY A 212 -12.30 -3.74 -32.56
C GLY A 212 -11.48 -4.92 -33.08
N GLY A 213 -11.50 -6.11 -32.42
CA GLY A 213 -10.72 -7.25 -32.88
C GLY A 213 -10.86 -8.51 -32.04
N ASP A 214 -10.47 -9.66 -32.62
CA ASP A 214 -10.47 -10.93 -31.93
C ASP A 214 -9.37 -10.99 -30.84
N SER A 215 -9.64 -11.67 -29.73
CA SER A 215 -8.71 -11.88 -28.62
C SER A 215 -8.28 -10.59 -27.91
N ARG A 216 -9.15 -9.59 -27.87
CA ARG A 216 -8.98 -8.35 -27.13
C ARG A 216 -9.75 -8.39 -25.82
N TYR A 217 -9.14 -7.91 -24.76
CA TYR A 217 -9.71 -7.81 -23.41
C TYR A 217 -9.71 -6.38 -22.92
N GLY A 218 -10.80 -5.97 -22.28
CA GLY A 218 -10.93 -4.62 -21.74
C GLY A 218 -10.03 -4.41 -20.53
N CYS A 219 -9.91 -5.41 -19.66
CA CYS A 219 -9.02 -5.34 -18.50
C CYS A 219 -8.52 -6.71 -18.04
N ALA A 220 -7.47 -6.65 -17.21
CA ALA A 220 -6.90 -7.77 -16.47
C ALA A 220 -6.34 -7.28 -15.12
N GLY A 221 -5.93 -8.18 -14.26
CA GLY A 221 -5.24 -7.86 -13.01
C GLY A 221 -6.00 -8.26 -11.75
N ALA A 222 -5.27 -8.74 -10.75
CA ALA A 222 -5.83 -9.29 -9.52
C ALA A 222 -6.66 -8.29 -8.70
N TRP A 223 -6.43 -7.00 -8.86
CA TRP A 223 -7.04 -5.95 -8.04
C TRP A 223 -8.14 -5.14 -8.76
N ILE A 224 -8.60 -5.60 -9.93
CA ILE A 224 -9.69 -4.92 -10.67
C ILE A 224 -10.95 -4.82 -9.81
N GLY A 225 -11.43 -5.92 -9.24
CA GLY A 225 -12.64 -5.91 -8.42
C GLY A 225 -12.49 -5.09 -7.14
N GLN A 226 -11.35 -5.20 -6.46
CA GLN A 226 -11.04 -4.38 -5.30
C GLN A 226 -10.97 -2.89 -5.66
N GLY A 227 -10.29 -2.54 -6.75
CA GLY A 227 -10.18 -1.17 -7.24
C GLY A 227 -11.55 -0.57 -7.58
N ILE A 228 -12.43 -1.33 -8.25
CA ILE A 228 -13.80 -0.91 -8.55
C ILE A 228 -14.59 -0.66 -7.26
N MET A 229 -14.57 -1.59 -6.30
CA MET A 229 -15.32 -1.45 -5.06
C MET A 229 -14.82 -0.28 -4.21
N GLN A 230 -13.51 -0.15 -4.03
CA GLN A 230 -12.95 0.91 -3.19
C GLN A 230 -12.95 2.29 -3.87
N SER A 231 -13.05 2.37 -5.20
CA SER A 231 -13.23 3.66 -5.88
C SER A 231 -14.57 4.36 -5.58
N THR A 232 -15.52 3.65 -4.94
CA THR A 232 -16.77 4.23 -4.42
C THR A 232 -16.57 5.13 -3.21
N GLY A 233 -15.42 5.05 -2.51
CA GLY A 233 -15.21 5.69 -1.23
C GLY A 233 -15.91 5.00 -0.06
N GLN A 234 -16.58 3.86 -0.29
CA GLN A 234 -17.36 3.15 0.71
C GLN A 234 -16.68 1.85 1.15
N PRO A 235 -16.43 1.64 2.45
CA PRO A 235 -16.06 0.33 2.98
C PRO A 235 -17.28 -0.60 3.03
N PHE A 236 -17.06 -1.91 3.05
CA PHE A 236 -18.14 -2.88 3.32
C PHE A 236 -18.62 -2.85 4.76
N VAL A 237 -17.74 -2.45 5.68
CA VAL A 237 -18.06 -2.29 7.09
C VAL A 237 -17.78 -0.87 7.54
N ASN A 238 -18.84 -0.11 7.82
CA ASN A 238 -18.71 1.22 8.39
C ASN A 238 -18.39 1.14 9.89
N TYR A 239 -17.52 2.03 10.36
CA TYR A 239 -17.24 2.26 11.77
C TYR A 239 -17.41 3.74 12.11
N ASP A 240 -18.27 4.05 13.09
CA ASP A 240 -18.58 5.42 13.50
C ASP A 240 -17.76 5.92 14.71
N GLY A 241 -16.71 5.19 15.08
CA GLY A 241 -15.87 5.44 16.26
C GLY A 241 -16.32 4.65 17.49
N SER A 242 -17.48 3.98 17.44
CA SER A 242 -18.04 3.19 18.54
C SER A 242 -18.71 1.90 18.11
N LYS A 243 -19.25 1.85 16.90
CA LYS A 243 -20.04 0.74 16.41
C LYS A 243 -19.74 0.42 14.95
N PHE A 244 -19.64 -0.89 14.66
CA PHE A 244 -19.53 -1.41 13.30
C PHE A 244 -20.92 -1.69 12.71
N THR A 245 -21.12 -1.34 11.45
CA THR A 245 -22.36 -1.59 10.72
C THR A 245 -22.09 -2.14 9.33
N ASN A 246 -22.90 -3.10 8.90
CA ASN A 246 -22.82 -3.64 7.54
C ASN A 246 -23.30 -2.59 6.53
N ASN A 247 -22.43 -2.25 5.57
CA ASN A 247 -22.67 -1.25 4.53
C ASN A 247 -22.86 -1.86 3.12
N MET A 248 -22.91 -3.20 3.02
CA MET A 248 -22.94 -3.91 1.73
C MET A 248 -24.15 -3.57 0.86
N ASP A 249 -25.23 -3.05 1.45
CA ASP A 249 -26.44 -2.61 0.74
C ASP A 249 -26.39 -1.13 0.29
N SER A 250 -25.29 -0.43 0.50
CA SER A 250 -25.20 0.96 0.05
C SER A 250 -25.43 1.07 -1.46
N LYS A 251 -25.96 2.21 -1.87
CA LYS A 251 -26.23 2.49 -3.28
C LYS A 251 -24.93 2.44 -4.08
N GLU A 252 -23.87 3.01 -3.53
CA GLU A 252 -22.56 3.15 -4.16
C GLU A 252 -21.92 1.77 -4.40
N LEU A 253 -21.93 0.87 -3.42
CA LEU A 253 -21.44 -0.50 -3.58
C LEU A 253 -22.31 -1.31 -4.56
N SER A 254 -23.63 -1.10 -4.55
CA SER A 254 -24.53 -1.74 -5.52
C SER A 254 -24.29 -1.24 -6.95
N GLU A 255 -23.96 0.02 -7.15
CA GLU A 255 -23.57 0.57 -8.45
C GLU A 255 -22.21 0.00 -8.91
N ALA A 256 -21.24 -0.11 -8.02
CA ALA A 256 -19.95 -0.77 -8.30
C ALA A 256 -20.13 -2.25 -8.66
N GLY A 257 -21.02 -2.97 -7.98
CA GLY A 257 -21.37 -4.35 -8.33
C GLY A 257 -21.85 -4.51 -9.75
N LYS A 258 -22.69 -3.58 -10.26
CA LYS A 258 -23.12 -3.58 -11.66
C LYS A 258 -21.98 -3.31 -12.64
N ILE A 259 -20.97 -2.55 -12.22
CA ILE A 259 -19.76 -2.33 -13.02
C ILE A 259 -18.93 -3.61 -13.06
N ILE A 260 -18.77 -4.31 -11.93
CA ILE A 260 -18.12 -5.63 -11.88
C ILE A 260 -18.80 -6.61 -12.83
N ASP A 261 -20.15 -6.70 -12.81
CA ASP A 261 -20.90 -7.58 -13.70
C ASP A 261 -20.62 -7.28 -15.20
N LYS A 262 -20.50 -6.00 -15.58
CA LYS A 262 -20.16 -5.61 -16.96
C LYS A 262 -18.70 -5.87 -17.32
N VAL A 263 -17.80 -5.65 -16.38
CA VAL A 263 -16.37 -5.79 -16.59
C VAL A 263 -15.97 -7.26 -16.68
N SER A 264 -16.66 -8.16 -15.96
CA SER A 264 -16.39 -9.60 -15.98
C SER A 264 -16.48 -10.22 -17.38
N ASP A 265 -17.35 -9.71 -18.25
CA ASP A 265 -17.49 -10.15 -19.63
C ASP A 265 -16.29 -9.79 -20.53
N GLN A 266 -15.44 -8.86 -20.09
CA GLN A 266 -14.30 -8.32 -20.82
C GLN A 266 -12.97 -8.54 -20.10
N TYR A 267 -12.97 -9.35 -19.05
CA TYR A 267 -11.83 -9.60 -18.19
C TYR A 267 -10.97 -10.75 -18.71
N ASP A 268 -9.64 -10.57 -18.65
CA ASP A 268 -8.68 -11.65 -18.94
C ASP A 268 -8.20 -12.26 -17.61
N ASP A 269 -8.46 -13.53 -17.39
CA ASP A 269 -8.09 -14.26 -16.19
C ASP A 269 -6.58 -14.61 -16.10
N SER A 270 -5.82 -14.38 -17.18
CA SER A 270 -4.37 -14.56 -17.21
C SER A 270 -3.57 -13.42 -16.53
N TRP A 271 -4.00 -12.97 -15.43
CA TRP A 271 -3.79 -11.71 -14.73
C TRP A 271 -2.36 -11.33 -14.32
N TYR A 272 -1.39 -12.23 -14.27
CA TYR A 272 -0.01 -11.85 -13.87
C TYR A 272 0.97 -11.72 -15.02
N SER A 273 0.62 -12.17 -16.20
CA SER A 273 1.58 -12.33 -17.30
C SER A 273 1.42 -11.34 -18.44
N ARG A 274 0.43 -10.44 -18.37
CA ARG A 274 0.08 -9.59 -19.49
C ARG A 274 0.01 -8.13 -19.10
N PHE A 275 0.87 -7.31 -19.71
CA PHE A 275 0.81 -5.86 -19.65
C PHE A 275 0.13 -5.29 -20.91
N PRO A 276 -0.42 -4.07 -20.87
CA PRO A 276 -1.00 -3.43 -22.04
C PRO A 276 0.09 -2.94 -23.01
N THR A 277 0.92 -3.84 -23.50
CA THR A 277 2.07 -3.57 -24.38
C THR A 277 1.79 -3.93 -25.83
N ASP A 278 0.74 -4.69 -26.08
CA ASP A 278 0.24 -5.11 -27.38
C ASP A 278 -1.26 -4.81 -27.51
N GLU A 279 -1.85 -5.11 -28.69
CA GLU A 279 -3.25 -4.82 -28.97
C GLU A 279 -4.23 -5.82 -28.30
N SER A 280 -3.82 -6.56 -27.29
CA SER A 280 -4.65 -7.60 -26.67
C SER A 280 -5.29 -7.19 -25.35
N LEU A 281 -4.75 -6.19 -24.64
CA LEU A 281 -5.23 -5.74 -23.34
C LEU A 281 -5.24 -4.21 -23.26
N LEU A 282 -6.36 -3.62 -22.81
CA LEU A 282 -6.48 -2.17 -22.69
C LEU A 282 -6.00 -1.65 -21.32
N PHE A 283 -6.48 -2.24 -20.22
CA PHE A 283 -6.15 -1.83 -18.84
C PHE A 283 -5.67 -2.99 -17.99
N LEU A 284 -4.64 -2.74 -17.16
CA LEU A 284 -4.17 -3.68 -16.13
C LEU A 284 -4.36 -3.07 -14.74
N GLY A 285 -5.15 -3.73 -13.89
CA GLY A 285 -5.35 -3.33 -12.48
C GLY A 285 -4.23 -3.86 -11.59
N ILE A 286 -3.28 -2.99 -11.24
CA ILE A 286 -2.09 -3.33 -10.44
C ILE A 286 -1.58 -2.08 -9.71
N ALA A 287 -0.48 -2.19 -8.95
CA ALA A 287 0.19 -1.05 -8.34
C ALA A 287 1.37 -0.53 -9.21
N PRO A 288 1.81 0.73 -9.04
CA PRO A 288 2.83 1.37 -9.88
C PRO A 288 4.20 0.69 -9.90
N TRP A 289 4.53 -0.11 -8.89
CA TRP A 289 5.81 -0.83 -8.83
C TRP A 289 6.08 -1.69 -10.09
N ALA A 290 5.01 -2.15 -10.74
CA ALA A 290 5.10 -2.96 -11.94
C ALA A 290 5.58 -2.18 -13.19
N LEU A 291 5.49 -0.83 -13.19
CA LEU A 291 5.84 -0.02 -14.35
C LEU A 291 7.33 -0.05 -14.66
N ALA A 292 8.20 -0.02 -13.66
CA ALA A 292 9.63 0.15 -13.88
C ALA A 292 10.24 -0.97 -14.71
N GLU A 293 9.86 -2.22 -14.44
CA GLU A 293 10.30 -3.39 -15.21
C GLU A 293 9.66 -3.42 -16.60
N SER A 294 8.35 -3.19 -16.67
CA SER A 294 7.62 -3.19 -17.95
C SER A 294 8.08 -2.11 -18.91
N ASN A 295 8.45 -0.92 -18.42
CA ASN A 295 9.05 0.13 -19.26
C ASN A 295 10.39 -0.29 -19.86
N ALA A 296 11.22 -1.00 -19.09
CA ALA A 296 12.52 -1.48 -19.56
C ALA A 296 12.34 -2.58 -20.62
N GLU A 297 11.38 -3.47 -20.44
CA GLU A 297 11.08 -4.55 -21.38
C GLU A 297 10.37 -4.04 -22.65
N ASN A 298 9.52 -3.01 -22.53
CA ASN A 298 8.65 -2.53 -23.60
C ASN A 298 8.71 -0.99 -23.74
N PRO A 299 9.89 -0.43 -24.09
CA PRO A 299 10.07 1.03 -24.09
C PRO A 299 9.18 1.78 -25.11
N ASP A 300 8.72 1.09 -26.15
CA ASP A 300 7.86 1.67 -27.19
C ASP A 300 6.35 1.67 -26.82
N ALA A 301 5.96 1.02 -25.73
CA ALA A 301 4.56 0.94 -25.33
C ALA A 301 4.03 2.25 -24.72
N ASP A 302 4.91 3.13 -24.25
CA ASP A 302 4.56 4.39 -23.57
C ASP A 302 3.53 4.15 -22.46
N LEU A 303 3.92 3.27 -21.50
CA LEU A 303 3.05 2.89 -20.41
C LEU A 303 2.84 4.06 -19.45
N PHE A 304 1.63 4.19 -18.94
CA PHE A 304 1.30 5.14 -17.89
C PHE A 304 0.28 4.55 -16.92
N MET A 305 0.00 5.27 -15.84
CA MET A 305 -0.97 4.87 -14.84
C MET A 305 -2.05 5.92 -14.64
N VAL A 306 -3.21 5.49 -14.15
CA VAL A 306 -4.32 6.35 -13.78
C VAL A 306 -5.06 5.68 -12.61
N PRO A 307 -5.63 6.43 -11.63
CA PRO A 307 -6.46 5.82 -10.61
C PRO A 307 -7.70 5.17 -11.23
N PHE A 308 -8.36 4.29 -10.46
CA PHE A 308 -9.67 3.81 -10.88
C PHE A 308 -10.63 4.97 -11.09
N PRO A 309 -11.55 4.86 -12.07
CA PRO A 309 -12.49 5.93 -12.38
C PRO A 309 -13.39 6.23 -11.18
N LYS A 310 -13.92 7.44 -11.11
CA LYS A 310 -14.98 7.77 -10.17
C LYS A 310 -16.36 7.38 -10.71
N MET A 311 -17.29 7.12 -9.79
CA MET A 311 -18.70 6.88 -10.11
C MET A 311 -19.35 8.14 -10.70
N SER A 312 -20.38 7.95 -11.49
CA SER A 312 -21.15 9.09 -12.02
C SER A 312 -21.76 9.92 -10.89
N GLY A 313 -21.47 11.22 -10.87
CA GLY A 313 -21.93 12.16 -9.84
C GLY A 313 -21.08 12.19 -8.56
N GLN A 314 -19.95 11.50 -8.53
CA GLN A 314 -18.96 11.56 -7.46
C GLN A 314 -17.97 12.70 -7.75
N ASP A 315 -17.68 13.52 -6.75
CA ASP A 315 -16.76 14.66 -6.91
C ASP A 315 -15.29 14.24 -6.73
N GLU A 316 -15.00 13.29 -5.86
CA GLU A 316 -13.67 12.88 -5.46
C GLU A 316 -13.27 11.53 -6.07
N TYR A 317 -11.96 11.29 -6.19
CA TYR A 317 -11.40 9.98 -6.50
C TYR A 317 -11.02 9.26 -5.21
N TYR A 318 -11.29 7.96 -5.16
CA TYR A 318 -10.92 7.09 -4.05
C TYR A 318 -10.08 5.93 -4.58
N MET A 319 -9.25 5.36 -3.69
CA MET A 319 -8.37 4.26 -4.06
C MET A 319 -8.27 3.19 -2.99
N SER A 320 -7.93 2.00 -3.43
CA SER A 320 -7.32 0.97 -2.60
C SER A 320 -5.83 1.23 -2.48
N ALA A 321 -5.26 1.06 -1.30
CA ALA A 321 -3.82 1.18 -1.09
C ALA A 321 -3.38 0.35 0.12
N ASP A 322 -2.14 -0.11 0.09
CA ASP A 322 -1.48 -0.64 1.27
C ASP A 322 -1.03 0.51 2.17
N ILE A 323 -1.25 0.36 3.46
CA ILE A 323 -0.89 1.37 4.46
C ILE A 323 0.40 0.92 5.15
N SER A 324 1.46 1.71 5.00
CA SER A 324 2.69 1.50 5.76
C SER A 324 2.51 2.02 7.18
N ALA A 325 2.13 1.15 8.09
CA ALA A 325 1.97 1.50 9.51
C ALA A 325 2.64 0.48 10.42
N LYS A 326 2.95 0.91 11.62
CA LYS A 326 3.52 0.07 12.67
C LYS A 326 2.60 0.09 13.89
N MET A 327 2.66 -0.99 14.65
CA MET A 327 1.85 -1.24 15.83
C MET A 327 2.74 -1.61 17.02
N LEU A 328 2.36 -1.19 18.23
CA LEU A 328 3.04 -1.53 19.48
C LEU A 328 2.42 -2.79 20.07
N ALA A 329 3.24 -3.83 20.30
CA ALA A 329 2.77 -5.08 20.90
C ALA A 329 2.33 -4.88 22.36
N ALA A 330 1.31 -5.63 22.80
CA ALA A 330 0.60 -5.40 24.07
C ALA A 330 1.49 -5.44 25.33
N ASN A 331 2.54 -6.27 25.33
CA ASN A 331 3.41 -6.44 26.50
C ASN A 331 4.73 -5.65 26.40
N SER A 332 4.88 -4.81 25.38
CA SER A 332 6.09 -4.00 25.22
C SER A 332 6.11 -2.85 26.25
N ASP A 333 7.26 -2.61 26.82
CA ASP A 333 7.58 -1.42 27.63
C ASP A 333 8.40 -0.38 26.86
N LYS A 334 8.51 -0.54 25.51
CA LYS A 334 9.34 0.28 24.63
C LYS A 334 8.52 1.18 23.70
N GLY A 335 7.37 1.66 24.17
CA GLY A 335 6.50 2.54 23.39
C GLY A 335 7.20 3.78 22.85
N GLU A 336 8.09 4.41 23.65
CA GLU A 336 8.90 5.57 23.20
C GLU A 336 9.85 5.21 22.04
N ALA A 337 10.50 4.04 22.11
CA ALA A 337 11.43 3.61 21.06
C ALA A 337 10.68 3.22 19.77
N VAL A 338 9.54 2.54 19.87
CA VAL A 338 8.68 2.23 18.71
C VAL A 338 8.16 3.51 18.07
N ALA A 339 7.66 4.47 18.85
CA ALA A 339 7.21 5.77 18.37
C ALA A 339 8.34 6.55 17.67
N ALA A 340 9.56 6.52 18.23
CA ALA A 340 10.73 7.15 17.62
C ALA A 340 11.08 6.54 16.25
N TYR A 341 10.98 5.21 16.10
CA TYR A 341 11.19 4.58 14.80
C TYR A 341 10.13 5.02 13.77
N ILE A 342 8.85 5.03 14.15
CA ILE A 342 7.77 5.50 13.27
C ILE A 342 7.97 6.97 12.88
N LYS A 343 8.43 7.81 13.82
CA LYS A 343 8.82 9.20 13.56
C LYS A 343 9.95 9.27 12.52
N CYS A 344 10.96 8.41 12.60
CA CYS A 344 12.03 8.33 11.60
C CYS A 344 11.48 7.97 10.21
N GLU A 345 10.50 7.06 10.11
CA GLU A 345 9.82 6.75 8.84
C GLU A 345 9.10 7.98 8.26
N ARG A 346 8.40 8.76 9.11
CA ARG A 346 7.75 10.02 8.64
C ARG A 346 8.75 11.06 8.19
N ILE A 347 9.83 11.30 8.96
CA ILE A 347 10.91 12.20 8.58
C ILE A 347 11.51 11.81 7.22
N ALA A 348 11.78 10.52 7.04
CA ALA A 348 12.30 10.01 5.76
C ALA A 348 11.33 10.24 4.58
N ALA A 349 10.02 10.19 4.83
CA ALA A 349 8.98 10.37 3.82
C ALA A 349 8.61 11.84 3.54
N THR A 350 8.98 12.80 4.41
CA THR A 350 8.49 14.18 4.33
C THR A 350 9.58 15.23 4.20
N GLU A 351 10.79 15.00 4.73
CA GLU A 351 11.87 15.98 4.58
C GLU A 351 12.42 16.03 3.16
N GLU A 352 12.42 17.23 2.55
CA GLU A 352 12.80 17.51 1.17
C GLU A 352 14.13 16.85 0.76
N LYS A 353 15.16 16.94 1.62
CA LYS A 353 16.47 16.33 1.33
C LYS A 353 16.43 14.82 1.11
N TYR A 354 15.47 14.12 1.77
CA TYR A 354 15.31 12.67 1.64
C TYR A 354 14.42 12.31 0.46
N THR A 355 13.34 13.07 0.23
CA THR A 355 12.43 12.85 -0.89
C THR A 355 13.11 13.18 -2.23
N GLU A 356 13.95 14.23 -2.31
CA GLU A 356 14.78 14.50 -3.49
C GLU A 356 15.81 13.40 -3.78
N ALA A 357 16.44 12.87 -2.73
CA ALA A 357 17.38 11.76 -2.88
C ALA A 357 16.68 10.49 -3.36
N ALA A 358 15.49 10.19 -2.81
CA ALA A 358 14.64 9.06 -3.24
C ALA A 358 14.20 9.21 -4.70
N LYS A 359 13.75 10.42 -5.11
CA LYS A 359 13.40 10.73 -6.51
C LYS A 359 14.58 10.49 -7.45
N LYS A 360 15.73 11.04 -7.12
CA LYS A 360 16.94 10.86 -7.93
C LYS A 360 17.27 9.38 -8.11
N GLN A 361 17.23 8.60 -7.03
CA GLN A 361 17.51 7.17 -7.09
C GLN A 361 16.47 6.40 -7.91
N ALA A 362 15.18 6.69 -7.74
CA ALA A 362 14.10 6.03 -8.48
C ALA A 362 14.17 6.29 -9.99
N LEU A 363 14.69 7.43 -10.40
CA LEU A 363 14.87 7.80 -11.82
C LEU A 363 16.19 7.27 -12.43
N GLU A 364 17.13 6.75 -11.63
CA GLU A 364 18.33 6.11 -12.16
C GLU A 364 17.98 4.73 -12.72
N PRO A 365 18.23 4.47 -14.03
CA PRO A 365 17.94 3.16 -14.61
C PRO A 365 18.74 2.04 -13.94
N VAL A 366 18.07 1.01 -13.47
CA VAL A 366 18.74 -0.19 -12.94
C VAL A 366 19.25 -1.02 -14.10
N LYS A 367 20.49 -1.46 -14.02
CA LYS A 367 21.16 -2.28 -15.03
C LYS A 367 21.64 -3.57 -14.41
N ASP A 368 21.57 -4.65 -15.17
CA ASP A 368 22.21 -5.89 -14.81
C ASP A 368 23.74 -5.87 -15.12
N PHE A 369 24.40 -7.02 -14.91
CA PHE A 369 25.87 -7.15 -15.05
C PHE A 369 26.38 -6.95 -16.47
N ASP A 370 25.55 -7.11 -17.51
CA ASP A 370 25.92 -6.90 -18.93
C ASP A 370 25.55 -5.48 -19.42
N GLY A 371 24.94 -4.65 -18.55
CA GLY A 371 24.58 -3.27 -18.83
C GLY A 371 23.17 -3.12 -19.43
N THR A 372 22.39 -4.20 -19.53
CA THR A 372 20.99 -4.14 -19.97
C THR A 372 20.15 -3.43 -18.90
N VAL A 373 19.34 -2.46 -19.31
CA VAL A 373 18.38 -1.78 -18.41
C VAL A 373 17.26 -2.76 -18.06
N THR A 374 17.08 -3.00 -16.78
CA THR A 374 16.04 -3.92 -16.25
C THR A 374 14.90 -3.19 -15.57
N LYS A 375 15.10 -1.95 -15.12
CA LYS A 375 14.07 -1.10 -14.53
C LYS A 375 14.32 0.36 -14.94
N THR A 376 13.24 1.06 -15.27
CA THR A 376 13.29 2.51 -15.55
C THR A 376 11.94 3.16 -15.32
N LEU A 377 11.95 4.38 -14.78
CA LEU A 377 10.76 5.23 -14.62
C LEU A 377 11.01 6.57 -15.28
N THR A 378 9.97 7.18 -15.84
CA THR A 378 10.01 8.58 -16.23
C THR A 378 9.73 9.47 -15.02
N GLU A 379 10.16 10.73 -15.08
CA GLU A 379 9.88 11.71 -14.03
C GLU A 379 8.37 11.92 -13.86
N GLU A 380 7.60 12.00 -14.95
CA GLU A 380 6.14 12.13 -14.91
C GLU A 380 5.47 10.95 -14.21
N GLN A 381 5.93 9.71 -14.45
CA GLN A 381 5.43 8.52 -13.75
C GLN A 381 5.74 8.57 -12.25
N TYR A 382 6.98 8.95 -11.90
CA TYR A 382 7.38 9.06 -10.51
C TYR A 382 6.57 10.14 -9.77
N ASP A 383 6.46 11.33 -10.34
CA ASP A 383 5.75 12.45 -9.71
C ASP A 383 4.26 12.12 -9.52
N PHE A 384 3.63 11.49 -10.49
CA PHE A 384 2.22 11.07 -10.33
C PHE A 384 2.06 9.92 -9.33
N TRP A 385 3.01 9.01 -9.25
CA TRP A 385 3.01 7.99 -8.20
C TRP A 385 3.11 8.63 -6.81
N GLN A 386 3.96 9.66 -6.64
CA GLN A 386 4.06 10.41 -5.38
C GLN A 386 2.76 11.18 -5.07
N GLU A 387 2.09 11.77 -6.06
CA GLU A 387 0.76 12.39 -5.87
C GLU A 387 -0.23 11.39 -5.27
N MET A 388 -0.28 10.16 -5.78
CA MET A 388 -1.14 9.11 -5.22
C MET A 388 -0.72 8.72 -3.79
N ILE A 389 0.57 8.51 -3.53
CA ILE A 389 1.08 8.14 -2.19
C ILE A 389 0.79 9.23 -1.16
N ASN A 390 0.90 10.49 -1.55
CA ASN A 390 0.65 11.64 -0.67
C ASN A 390 -0.84 11.98 -0.52
N CYS A 391 -1.74 11.25 -1.18
CA CYS A 391 -3.19 11.44 -1.11
C CYS A 391 -3.63 12.86 -1.52
N GLU A 392 -2.92 13.51 -2.44
CA GLU A 392 -3.17 14.93 -2.76
C GLU A 392 -4.55 15.15 -3.40
N ASN A 393 -4.97 14.24 -4.29
CA ASN A 393 -6.23 14.33 -5.03
C ASN A 393 -7.04 13.03 -5.00
N ILE A 394 -6.59 12.03 -4.23
CA ILE A 394 -7.17 10.69 -4.17
C ILE A 394 -7.18 10.23 -2.72
N THR A 395 -8.34 9.86 -2.22
CA THR A 395 -8.52 9.45 -0.83
C THR A 395 -8.46 7.93 -0.68
N PRO A 396 -7.61 7.37 0.21
CA PRO A 396 -7.60 5.93 0.47
C PRO A 396 -8.83 5.49 1.26
N VAL A 397 -9.36 4.32 0.90
CA VAL A 397 -10.45 3.68 1.63
C VAL A 397 -9.89 2.69 2.64
N VAL A 398 -10.30 2.83 3.90
CA VAL A 398 -10.00 1.89 4.98
C VAL A 398 -11.26 1.07 5.26
N ASP A 399 -11.16 -0.25 5.16
CA ASP A 399 -12.25 -1.17 5.50
C ASP A 399 -11.84 -2.05 6.69
N LEU A 400 -12.29 -1.67 7.89
CA LEU A 400 -12.01 -2.42 9.11
C LEU A 400 -12.70 -3.80 9.14
N GLY A 401 -13.61 -4.09 8.21
CA GLY A 401 -14.19 -5.41 8.01
C GLY A 401 -13.14 -6.46 7.63
N CYS A 402 -12.05 -6.05 6.97
CA CYS A 402 -10.93 -6.94 6.65
C CYS A 402 -10.28 -7.54 7.90
N GLY A 403 -10.27 -6.82 9.02
CA GLY A 403 -9.70 -7.28 10.28
C GLY A 403 -10.68 -8.00 11.21
N MET A 404 -11.84 -8.44 10.72
CA MET A 404 -12.83 -9.19 11.49
C MET A 404 -12.67 -10.72 11.37
N GLY A 405 -11.47 -11.18 10.98
CA GLY A 405 -11.11 -12.58 10.92
C GLY A 405 -11.37 -13.24 9.56
N ASN A 406 -10.99 -14.52 9.46
CA ASN A 406 -10.94 -15.22 8.18
C ASN A 406 -12.29 -15.36 7.47
N VAL A 407 -13.41 -15.39 8.21
CA VAL A 407 -14.75 -15.43 7.59
C VAL A 407 -15.03 -14.15 6.81
N MET A 408 -14.54 -13.01 7.29
CA MET A 408 -14.72 -11.72 6.60
C MET A 408 -13.71 -11.51 5.49
N TYR A 409 -12.41 -11.82 5.70
CA TYR A 409 -11.35 -11.45 4.75
C TYR A 409 -10.40 -12.58 4.34
N GLY A 410 -10.48 -13.77 4.86
CA GLY A 410 -9.53 -14.86 4.64
C GLY A 410 -8.91 -14.91 3.23
N GLU A 411 -7.60 -15.14 3.17
CA GLU A 411 -6.74 -15.03 1.97
C GLU A 411 -6.54 -16.35 1.22
N THR A 412 -7.55 -17.14 1.00
CA THR A 412 -7.33 -18.35 0.22
C THR A 412 -7.64 -18.14 -1.25
N LEU A 413 -6.95 -18.88 -2.13
CA LEU A 413 -7.24 -18.88 -3.57
C LEU A 413 -8.50 -19.71 -3.92
N ASN A 414 -9.14 -20.34 -2.93
CA ASN A 414 -10.30 -21.17 -3.12
C ASN A 414 -11.56 -20.40 -2.73
N TYR A 415 -12.56 -20.31 -3.61
CA TYR A 415 -13.84 -19.65 -3.38
C TYR A 415 -14.51 -20.09 -2.07
N ASP A 416 -14.57 -21.39 -1.80
CA ASP A 416 -15.25 -21.96 -0.61
C ASP A 416 -14.59 -21.56 0.74
N THR A 417 -13.32 -21.17 0.71
CA THR A 417 -12.53 -20.82 1.90
C THR A 417 -12.12 -19.36 1.96
N ARG A 418 -12.39 -18.61 0.89
CA ARG A 418 -12.11 -17.19 0.81
C ARG A 418 -13.12 -16.41 1.65
N GLY A 419 -12.66 -15.37 2.34
CA GLY A 419 -13.54 -14.51 3.14
C GLY A 419 -14.57 -13.74 2.30
N ILE A 420 -15.58 -13.24 2.96
CA ILE A 420 -16.72 -12.53 2.34
C ILE A 420 -16.25 -11.37 1.48
N ILE A 421 -15.38 -10.49 2.01
CA ILE A 421 -14.89 -9.29 1.32
C ILE A 421 -14.07 -9.67 0.09
N ASN A 422 -13.17 -10.66 0.21
CA ASN A 422 -12.39 -11.14 -0.92
C ASN A 422 -13.25 -11.77 -2.02
N ASN A 423 -14.35 -12.44 -1.66
CA ASN A 423 -15.31 -12.93 -2.63
C ASN A 423 -16.05 -11.80 -3.34
N LEU A 424 -16.47 -10.77 -2.60
CA LEU A 424 -17.12 -9.59 -3.18
C LEU A 424 -16.20 -8.80 -4.12
N TYR A 425 -14.90 -8.85 -3.92
CA TYR A 425 -13.94 -8.28 -4.86
C TYR A 425 -13.75 -9.15 -6.12
N ASN A 426 -13.65 -10.47 -5.95
CA ASN A 426 -13.03 -11.30 -6.98
C ASN A 426 -13.93 -12.36 -7.62
N ALA A 427 -14.96 -12.88 -6.91
CA ALA A 427 -15.62 -14.10 -7.35
C ALA A 427 -16.37 -13.95 -8.69
N ILE A 428 -17.01 -12.82 -8.93
CA ILE A 428 -17.73 -12.54 -10.19
C ILE A 428 -16.74 -12.24 -11.30
N ILE A 429 -15.78 -11.33 -11.05
CA ILE A 429 -14.86 -10.87 -12.09
C ILE A 429 -13.92 -11.99 -12.58
N ALA A 430 -13.51 -12.88 -11.68
CA ALA A 430 -12.69 -14.05 -12.01
C ALA A 430 -13.52 -15.24 -12.52
N GLY A 431 -14.85 -15.11 -12.62
CA GLY A 431 -15.73 -16.13 -13.19
C GLY A 431 -15.69 -17.47 -12.45
N TYR A 432 -15.65 -17.46 -11.09
CA TYR A 432 -15.65 -18.71 -10.34
C TYR A 432 -16.94 -19.49 -10.59
N SER A 433 -16.80 -20.76 -11.01
CA SER A 433 -17.93 -21.59 -11.45
C SER A 433 -19.01 -21.82 -10.41
N ASP A 434 -18.66 -21.72 -9.12
CA ASP A 434 -19.57 -21.93 -7.99
C ASP A 434 -20.14 -20.61 -7.44
N ALA A 435 -19.69 -19.46 -7.96
CA ALA A 435 -20.23 -18.16 -7.60
C ALA A 435 -21.60 -17.94 -8.24
N PRO A 436 -22.48 -17.13 -7.62
CA PRO A 436 -23.67 -16.59 -8.29
C PRO A 436 -23.34 -15.86 -9.58
N SER A 437 -24.37 -15.66 -10.44
CA SER A 437 -24.17 -15.05 -11.78
C SER A 437 -23.96 -13.55 -11.74
N THR A 438 -24.34 -12.88 -10.64
CA THR A 438 -24.20 -11.42 -10.47
C THR A 438 -23.62 -11.08 -9.11
N TRP A 439 -23.00 -9.92 -9.03
CA TRP A 439 -22.47 -9.39 -7.76
C TRP A 439 -23.60 -9.19 -6.71
N GLU A 440 -24.79 -8.76 -7.12
CA GLU A 440 -25.90 -8.55 -6.21
C GLU A 440 -26.39 -9.86 -5.57
N GLU A 441 -26.50 -10.95 -6.36
CA GLU A 441 -26.84 -12.28 -5.84
C GLU A 441 -25.76 -12.79 -4.88
N LEU A 442 -24.49 -12.58 -5.20
CA LEU A 442 -23.37 -12.93 -4.33
C LEU A 442 -23.44 -12.18 -3.01
N ARG A 443 -23.59 -10.85 -3.02
CA ARG A 443 -23.75 -10.01 -1.83
C ARG A 443 -24.90 -10.52 -0.95
N ASP A 444 -26.07 -10.74 -1.53
CA ASP A 444 -27.26 -11.20 -0.79
C ASP A 444 -27.06 -12.56 -0.12
N SER A 445 -26.30 -13.45 -0.76
CA SER A 445 -25.95 -14.75 -0.19
C SER A 445 -25.03 -14.67 1.03
N LEU A 446 -24.13 -13.67 1.07
CA LEU A 446 -23.09 -13.49 2.08
C LEU A 446 -23.51 -12.56 3.23
N LYS A 447 -24.46 -11.66 3.00
CA LYS A 447 -24.84 -10.59 3.91
C LYS A 447 -25.15 -11.05 5.33
N LYS A 448 -25.97 -12.10 5.49
CA LYS A 448 -26.37 -12.61 6.82
C LYS A 448 -25.17 -13.12 7.62
N THR A 449 -24.20 -13.72 6.94
CA THR A 449 -22.96 -14.18 7.58
C THR A 449 -22.13 -12.98 8.01
N ALA A 450 -22.03 -11.95 7.14
CA ALA A 450 -21.35 -10.70 7.47
C ALA A 450 -21.97 -10.01 8.69
N ASP A 451 -23.29 -9.90 8.76
CA ASP A 451 -24.00 -9.34 9.93
C ASP A 451 -23.62 -10.06 11.23
N THR A 452 -23.53 -11.40 11.17
CA THR A 452 -23.15 -12.22 12.33
C THR A 452 -21.71 -12.01 12.77
N GLU A 453 -20.79 -11.85 11.81
CA GLU A 453 -19.38 -11.59 12.11
C GLU A 453 -19.19 -10.17 12.68
N ILE A 454 -19.81 -9.16 12.09
CA ILE A 454 -19.76 -7.77 12.54
C ILE A 454 -20.27 -7.62 13.97
N GLU A 455 -21.38 -8.31 14.33
CA GLU A 455 -21.97 -8.24 15.67
C GLU A 455 -21.02 -8.75 16.78
N LYS A 456 -20.02 -9.56 16.47
CA LYS A 456 -19.01 -10.02 17.45
C LYS A 456 -18.11 -8.90 17.94
N TYR A 457 -18.03 -7.79 17.22
CA TYR A 457 -17.16 -6.65 17.51
C TYR A 457 -17.94 -5.45 18.08
N ASN A 458 -19.24 -5.53 18.19
CA ASN A 458 -20.13 -4.57 18.82
C ASN A 458 -20.46 -4.96 20.27
#